data_0461e107a4ba4e5a279d1bb216e08968
#
_entry.id   0461e107a4ba4e5a279d1bb216e08968
#
_cell.length_a   1.000
_cell.length_b   1.000
_cell.length_c   1.000
_cell.angle_alpha   90.00
_cell.angle_beta   90.00
_cell.angle_gamma   90.00
#
_symmetry.space_group_name_H-M   'P 1'
#
loop_
_entity.id
_entity.type
_entity.pdbx_description
1 polymer ?
#
loop_
_entity_poly.entity_id
_entity_poly.type
_entity_poly.pdbx_seq_one_letter_code
_entity_poly.pdbx_strand_id
1 'polypeptide(L)'
;MQEFREKYRTVDYLLIDDIQFFNGTKESSRMEIFNTFNAIADNDNYIITTSDRTPSDLKDFHERLITRFSSGMIAHISPPDFEICSIILQKKAERSHIDMPEEVISFIAGNVNSSVRELEGAFKQVVGYCQIKKVPLTLENARDALADIIKVDLYSHLSAETIIDTVCKYYNVKKEQVLGKSRPKNVVIPR
;
A
#
# COMPACT_ATOMS: atom_id res chain seq x y z
N MET A 1 29.23 7.81 -16.34
CA MET A 1 28.61 6.68 -17.11
C MET A 1 29.53 5.45 -17.12
N GLN A 2 30.82 5.55 -17.38
CA GLN A 2 31.73 4.39 -17.38
C GLN A 2 31.83 3.75 -15.99
N GLU A 3 32.01 4.55 -14.95
CA GLU A 3 32.06 4.12 -13.56
C GLU A 3 30.76 3.39 -13.12
N PHE A 4 29.60 3.89 -13.57
CA PHE A 4 28.30 3.21 -13.35
C PHE A 4 28.30 1.80 -13.96
N ARG A 5 28.77 1.66 -15.20
CA ARG A 5 28.81 0.38 -15.90
C ARG A 5 29.74 -0.63 -15.22
N GLU A 6 30.93 -0.16 -14.85
CA GLU A 6 31.91 -0.99 -14.15
C GLU A 6 31.35 -1.47 -12.78
N LYS A 7 30.63 -0.59 -12.07
CA LYS A 7 30.07 -0.90 -10.75
C LYS A 7 28.89 -1.87 -10.80
N TYR A 8 27.95 -1.69 -11.74
CA TYR A 8 26.67 -2.40 -11.70
C TYR A 8 26.55 -3.56 -12.71
N ARG A 9 27.44 -3.67 -13.69
CA ARG A 9 27.38 -4.76 -14.66
C ARG A 9 28.26 -5.97 -14.30
N THR A 10 29.04 -5.86 -13.22
CA THR A 10 29.96 -6.92 -12.78
C THR A 10 29.56 -7.52 -11.43
N VAL A 11 28.34 -7.24 -10.96
CA VAL A 11 27.84 -7.75 -9.69
C VAL A 11 27.18 -9.12 -9.89
N ASP A 12 27.31 -10.02 -8.92
CA ASP A 12 26.62 -11.30 -8.90
C ASP A 12 25.12 -11.16 -8.67
N TYR A 13 24.72 -10.15 -7.89
CA TYR A 13 23.33 -9.83 -7.56
C TYR A 13 23.08 -8.34 -7.70
N LEU A 14 22.10 -7.97 -8.54
CA LEU A 14 21.61 -6.60 -8.65
C LEU A 14 20.18 -6.52 -8.06
N LEU A 15 20.03 -5.74 -7.00
CA LEU A 15 18.71 -5.47 -6.40
C LEU A 15 18.28 -4.06 -6.81
N ILE A 16 17.08 -3.95 -7.36
CA ILE A 16 16.46 -2.67 -7.75
C ILE A 16 15.10 -2.59 -7.08
N ASP A 17 14.97 -1.62 -6.18
CA ASP A 17 13.71 -1.36 -5.50
C ASP A 17 12.87 -0.35 -6.30
N ASP A 18 11.56 -0.58 -6.32
CA ASP A 18 10.57 0.31 -6.94
C ASP A 18 10.88 0.64 -8.41
N ILE A 19 11.02 -0.39 -9.26
CA ILE A 19 11.41 -0.22 -10.67
C ILE A 19 10.46 0.70 -11.46
N GLN A 20 9.20 0.83 -11.05
CA GLN A 20 8.22 1.73 -11.69
C GLN A 20 8.65 3.21 -11.69
N PHE A 21 9.53 3.65 -10.79
CA PHE A 21 10.03 5.02 -10.78
C PHE A 21 10.99 5.34 -11.94
N PHE A 22 11.44 4.34 -12.67
CA PHE A 22 12.15 4.59 -13.93
C PHE A 22 11.22 4.99 -15.07
N ASN A 23 9.89 4.90 -14.88
CA ASN A 23 8.91 5.50 -15.78
C ASN A 23 9.13 7.01 -15.86
N GLY A 24 9.09 7.57 -17.08
CA GLY A 24 9.29 9.01 -17.30
C GLY A 24 10.74 9.47 -17.27
N THR A 25 11.71 8.59 -17.03
CA THR A 25 13.13 8.94 -17.19
C THR A 25 13.49 9.11 -18.67
N LYS A 26 14.60 9.85 -18.92
CA LYS A 26 15.11 10.04 -20.28
C LYS A 26 15.36 8.70 -20.96
N GLU A 27 15.13 8.63 -22.27
CA GLU A 27 15.33 7.44 -23.10
C GLU A 27 16.75 6.82 -22.92
N SER A 28 17.77 7.70 -22.78
CA SER A 28 19.15 7.27 -22.50
C SER A 28 19.29 6.51 -21.19
N SER A 29 18.54 6.87 -20.15
CA SER A 29 18.55 6.18 -18.86
C SER A 29 17.87 4.83 -18.95
N ARG A 30 16.73 4.74 -19.64
CA ARG A 30 16.02 3.48 -19.89
C ARG A 30 16.89 2.51 -20.70
N MET A 31 17.60 3.01 -21.71
CA MET A 31 18.52 2.21 -22.52
C MET A 31 19.71 1.70 -21.67
N GLU A 32 20.22 2.53 -20.76
CA GLU A 32 21.32 2.11 -19.87
C GLU A 32 20.88 1.02 -18.89
N ILE A 33 19.66 1.13 -18.35
CA ILE A 33 19.06 0.07 -17.51
C ILE A 33 18.94 -1.21 -18.32
N PHE A 34 18.37 -1.15 -19.53
CA PHE A 34 18.23 -2.30 -20.41
C PHE A 34 19.57 -2.99 -20.71
N ASN A 35 20.59 -2.19 -21.02
CA ASN A 35 21.93 -2.71 -21.28
C ASN A 35 22.57 -3.33 -20.02
N THR A 36 22.29 -2.75 -18.84
CA THR A 36 22.77 -3.30 -17.56
C THR A 36 22.11 -4.63 -17.25
N PHE A 37 20.80 -4.74 -17.46
CA PHE A 37 20.08 -6.01 -17.33
C PHE A 37 20.63 -7.08 -18.26
N ASN A 38 20.88 -6.74 -19.53
CA ASN A 38 21.46 -7.69 -20.47
C ASN A 38 22.85 -8.17 -20.01
N ALA A 39 23.72 -7.24 -19.62
CA ALA A 39 25.07 -7.59 -19.19
C ALA A 39 25.09 -8.52 -17.96
N ILE A 40 24.18 -8.36 -17.02
CA ILE A 40 24.07 -9.20 -15.83
C ILE A 40 23.49 -10.58 -16.22
N ALA A 41 22.42 -10.60 -17.00
CA ALA A 41 21.78 -11.84 -17.41
C ALA A 41 22.68 -12.70 -18.34
N ASP A 42 23.49 -12.06 -19.18
CA ASP A 42 24.41 -12.75 -20.10
C ASP A 42 25.60 -13.38 -19.33
N ASN A 43 25.83 -12.98 -18.08
CA ASN A 43 26.85 -13.55 -17.19
C ASN A 43 26.26 -14.56 -16.17
N ASP A 44 25.03 -15.02 -16.36
CA ASP A 44 24.30 -15.92 -15.45
C ASP A 44 24.16 -15.36 -14.02
N ASN A 45 24.21 -14.05 -13.87
CA ASN A 45 24.04 -13.36 -12.60
C ASN A 45 22.57 -13.00 -12.34
N TYR A 46 22.22 -12.68 -11.11
CA TYR A 46 20.84 -12.53 -10.66
C TYR A 46 20.41 -11.05 -10.59
N ILE A 47 19.17 -10.80 -11.03
CA ILE A 47 18.53 -9.50 -10.89
C ILE A 47 17.24 -9.69 -10.11
N ILE A 48 17.09 -8.94 -9.02
CA ILE A 48 15.90 -8.94 -8.19
C ILE A 48 15.30 -7.53 -8.24
N THR A 49 14.05 -7.44 -8.66
CA THR A 49 13.35 -6.15 -8.75
C THR A 49 12.07 -6.18 -7.94
N THR A 50 11.73 -5.06 -7.29
CA THR A 50 10.41 -4.85 -6.72
C THR A 50 9.60 -3.89 -7.57
N SER A 51 8.27 -4.00 -7.54
CA SER A 51 7.35 -3.12 -8.25
C SER A 51 5.99 -3.07 -7.55
N ASP A 52 5.30 -1.94 -7.63
CA ASP A 52 3.91 -1.76 -7.18
C ASP A 52 2.88 -2.29 -8.21
N ARG A 53 3.33 -2.79 -9.35
CA ARG A 53 2.49 -3.28 -10.45
C ARG A 53 3.12 -4.45 -11.19
N THR A 54 2.30 -5.18 -11.95
CA THR A 54 2.76 -6.32 -12.73
C THR A 54 3.65 -5.89 -13.89
N PRO A 55 4.52 -6.78 -14.43
CA PRO A 55 5.33 -6.44 -15.60
C PRO A 55 4.51 -5.95 -16.79
N SER A 56 3.31 -6.49 -17.02
CA SER A 56 2.39 -6.07 -18.09
C SER A 56 1.87 -4.63 -17.93
N ASP A 57 1.86 -4.10 -16.70
CA ASP A 57 1.40 -2.75 -16.39
C ASP A 57 2.51 -1.70 -16.45
N LEU A 58 3.76 -2.12 -16.65
CA LEU A 58 4.93 -1.25 -16.85
C LEU A 58 4.99 -0.73 -18.31
N LYS A 59 3.94 -0.01 -18.75
CA LYS A 59 3.71 0.39 -20.16
C LYS A 59 4.81 1.25 -20.77
N ASP A 60 5.62 1.94 -19.97
CA ASP A 60 6.65 2.87 -20.45
C ASP A 60 8.03 2.19 -20.57
N PHE A 61 8.12 0.90 -20.27
CA PHE A 61 9.33 0.13 -20.49
C PHE A 61 9.34 -0.49 -21.89
N HIS A 62 10.54 -0.69 -22.44
CA HIS A 62 10.68 -1.44 -23.69
C HIS A 62 10.10 -2.86 -23.55
N GLU A 63 9.32 -3.30 -24.54
CA GLU A 63 8.72 -4.65 -24.57
C GLU A 63 9.72 -5.77 -24.25
N ARG A 64 10.97 -5.61 -24.66
CA ARG A 64 12.03 -6.58 -24.36
C ARG A 64 12.35 -6.72 -22.87
N LEU A 65 12.27 -5.63 -22.09
CA LEU A 65 12.42 -5.66 -20.64
C LEU A 65 11.21 -6.30 -19.98
N ILE A 66 10.01 -5.93 -20.43
CA ILE A 66 8.76 -6.52 -19.95
C ILE A 66 8.76 -8.03 -20.16
N THR A 67 9.19 -8.48 -21.33
CA THR A 67 9.31 -9.92 -21.64
C THR A 67 10.30 -10.61 -20.70
N ARG A 68 11.47 -10.01 -20.42
CA ARG A 68 12.45 -10.57 -19.48
C ARG A 68 11.91 -10.62 -18.04
N PHE A 69 11.22 -9.60 -17.56
CA PHE A 69 10.56 -9.62 -16.24
C PHE A 69 9.51 -10.73 -16.18
N SER A 70 8.72 -10.88 -17.23
CA SER A 70 7.66 -11.90 -17.31
C SER A 70 8.19 -13.33 -17.44
N SER A 71 9.40 -13.50 -17.97
CA SER A 71 10.04 -14.82 -18.08
C SER A 71 10.76 -15.26 -16.79
N GLY A 72 10.98 -14.33 -15.86
CA GLY A 72 11.57 -14.61 -14.56
C GLY A 72 10.56 -15.14 -13.54
N MET A 73 11.04 -15.39 -12.33
CA MET A 73 10.17 -15.75 -11.22
C MET A 73 9.44 -14.51 -10.71
N ILE A 74 8.10 -14.53 -10.74
CA ILE A 74 7.27 -13.45 -10.19
C ILE A 74 6.68 -13.92 -8.87
N ALA A 75 7.00 -13.22 -7.78
CA ALA A 75 6.42 -13.44 -6.46
C ALA A 75 5.47 -12.28 -6.12
N HIS A 76 4.22 -12.60 -5.81
CA HIS A 76 3.22 -11.63 -5.39
C HIS A 76 3.21 -11.51 -3.87
N ILE A 77 3.34 -10.29 -3.36
CA ILE A 77 3.24 -9.97 -1.93
C ILE A 77 1.90 -9.29 -1.70
N SER A 78 0.98 -10.00 -1.08
CA SER A 78 -0.35 -9.47 -0.73
C SER A 78 -0.27 -8.58 0.51
N PRO A 79 -1.21 -7.62 0.67
CA PRO A 79 -1.39 -6.94 1.95
C PRO A 79 -1.56 -7.95 3.09
N PRO A 80 -1.07 -7.65 4.31
CA PRO A 80 -1.21 -8.54 5.44
C PRO A 80 -2.68 -8.66 5.88
N ASP A 81 -3.12 -9.85 6.24
CA ASP A 81 -4.39 -10.07 6.90
C ASP A 81 -4.34 -9.67 8.39
N PHE A 82 -5.48 -9.79 9.08
CA PHE A 82 -5.60 -9.46 10.50
C PHE A 82 -4.62 -10.25 11.38
N GLU A 83 -4.42 -11.53 11.10
CA GLU A 83 -3.54 -12.39 11.89
C GLU A 83 -2.08 -11.98 11.72
N ILE A 84 -1.66 -11.75 10.48
CA ILE A 84 -0.31 -11.27 10.16
C ILE A 84 -0.08 -9.88 10.75
N CYS A 85 -1.05 -8.96 10.65
CA CYS A 85 -0.98 -7.64 11.28
C CYS A 85 -0.77 -7.75 12.80
N SER A 86 -1.52 -8.63 13.46
CA SER A 86 -1.42 -8.84 14.91
C SER A 86 -0.03 -9.38 15.30
N ILE A 87 0.50 -10.35 14.56
CA ILE A 87 1.85 -10.90 14.77
C ILE A 87 2.92 -9.82 14.57
N ILE A 88 2.81 -9.00 13.52
CA ILE A 88 3.75 -7.90 13.24
C ILE A 88 3.77 -6.92 14.41
N LEU A 89 2.61 -6.49 14.90
CA LEU A 89 2.49 -5.56 16.02
C LEU A 89 3.06 -6.14 17.31
N GLN A 90 2.76 -7.41 17.60
CA GLN A 90 3.29 -8.11 18.77
C GLN A 90 4.81 -8.18 18.74
N LYS A 91 5.40 -8.61 17.61
CA LYS A 91 6.86 -8.64 17.43
C LYS A 91 7.50 -7.26 17.52
N LYS A 92 6.81 -6.23 17.05
CA LYS A 92 7.28 -4.85 17.16
C LYS A 92 7.24 -4.36 18.61
N ALA A 93 6.19 -4.65 19.36
CA ALA A 93 6.08 -4.35 20.78
C ALA A 93 7.20 -5.04 21.60
N GLU A 94 7.42 -6.33 21.37
CA GLU A 94 8.51 -7.10 21.97
C GLU A 94 9.89 -6.47 21.72
N ARG A 95 10.19 -6.14 20.45
CA ARG A 95 11.48 -5.51 20.05
C ARG A 95 11.67 -4.11 20.64
N SER A 96 10.59 -3.41 20.88
CA SER A 96 10.59 -2.07 21.47
C SER A 96 10.50 -2.08 23.00
N HIS A 97 10.44 -3.27 23.61
CA HIS A 97 10.23 -3.47 25.07
C HIS A 97 8.99 -2.72 25.59
N ILE A 98 7.91 -2.74 24.81
CA ILE A 98 6.62 -2.12 25.15
C ILE A 98 5.64 -3.24 25.48
N ASP A 99 5.07 -3.19 26.69
CA ASP A 99 3.96 -4.06 27.08
C ASP A 99 2.67 -3.51 26.46
N MET A 100 2.27 -4.09 25.32
CA MET A 100 1.08 -3.67 24.59
C MET A 100 -0.05 -4.65 24.81
N PRO A 101 -1.17 -4.21 25.40
CA PRO A 101 -2.34 -5.07 25.64
C PRO A 101 -2.87 -5.68 24.33
N GLU A 102 -3.31 -6.93 24.39
CA GLU A 102 -3.85 -7.66 23.23
C GLU A 102 -5.05 -6.96 22.59
N GLU A 103 -5.89 -6.30 23.38
CA GLU A 103 -7.02 -5.50 22.91
C GLU A 103 -6.57 -4.32 22.04
N VAL A 104 -5.41 -3.71 22.34
CA VAL A 104 -4.83 -2.60 21.57
C VAL A 104 -4.24 -3.15 20.27
N ILE A 105 -3.55 -4.29 20.32
CA ILE A 105 -3.03 -4.98 19.12
C ILE A 105 -4.18 -5.31 18.17
N SER A 106 -5.22 -5.94 18.69
CA SER A 106 -6.40 -6.33 17.90
C SER A 106 -7.12 -5.11 17.32
N PHE A 107 -7.19 -4.02 18.06
CA PHE A 107 -7.80 -2.78 17.59
C PHE A 107 -7.00 -2.16 16.44
N ILE A 108 -5.69 -2.05 16.57
CA ILE A 108 -4.83 -1.51 15.48
C ILE A 108 -4.92 -2.42 14.25
N ALA A 109 -4.73 -3.74 14.42
CA ALA A 109 -4.77 -4.71 13.33
C ALA A 109 -6.11 -4.75 12.59
N GLY A 110 -7.22 -4.55 13.30
CA GLY A 110 -8.56 -4.55 12.72
C GLY A 110 -8.93 -3.27 11.96
N ASN A 111 -8.25 -2.16 12.25
CA ASN A 111 -8.54 -0.85 11.65
C ASN A 111 -7.47 -0.35 10.68
N VAL A 112 -6.26 -0.90 10.73
CA VAL A 112 -5.13 -0.49 9.88
C VAL A 112 -4.48 -1.74 9.29
N ASN A 113 -4.95 -2.15 8.11
CA ASN A 113 -4.51 -3.36 7.42
C ASN A 113 -4.14 -3.15 5.94
N SER A 114 -4.10 -1.90 5.50
CA SER A 114 -3.78 -1.54 4.10
C SER A 114 -2.32 -1.82 3.74
N SER A 115 -1.37 -1.58 4.66
CA SER A 115 0.05 -1.86 4.48
C SER A 115 0.80 -2.00 5.80
N VAL A 116 1.91 -2.76 5.78
CA VAL A 116 2.81 -2.88 6.96
C VAL A 116 3.35 -1.51 7.38
N ARG A 117 3.60 -0.61 6.41
CA ARG A 117 4.11 0.75 6.69
C ARG A 117 3.10 1.58 7.49
N GLU A 118 1.81 1.52 7.13
CA GLU A 118 0.75 2.19 7.87
C GLU A 118 0.51 1.56 9.23
N LEU A 119 0.54 0.22 9.30
CA LEU A 119 0.45 -0.51 10.56
C LEU A 119 1.55 -0.10 11.54
N GLU A 120 2.79 0.01 11.07
CA GLU A 120 3.91 0.51 11.87
C GLU A 120 3.76 2.00 12.25
N GLY A 121 3.19 2.80 11.37
CA GLY A 121 2.84 4.19 11.63
C GLY A 121 1.85 4.31 12.77
N ALA A 122 0.75 3.55 12.71
CA ALA A 122 -0.27 3.51 13.75
C ALA A 122 0.29 3.04 15.10
N PHE A 123 1.13 1.99 15.11
CA PHE A 123 1.83 1.57 16.32
C PHE A 123 2.63 2.72 16.96
N LYS A 124 3.47 3.39 16.17
CA LYS A 124 4.29 4.51 16.65
C LYS A 124 3.43 5.67 17.17
N GLN A 125 2.31 5.94 16.51
CA GLN A 125 1.39 7.00 16.90
C GLN A 125 0.71 6.72 18.23
N VAL A 126 0.20 5.50 18.44
CA VAL A 126 -0.41 5.10 19.73
C VAL A 126 0.60 5.17 20.86
N VAL A 127 1.78 4.61 20.67
CA VAL A 127 2.84 4.64 21.68
C VAL A 127 3.27 6.07 21.98
N GLY A 128 3.53 6.87 20.94
CA GLY A 128 3.95 8.27 21.10
C GLY A 128 2.88 9.12 21.79
N TYR A 129 1.61 8.94 21.45
CA TYR A 129 0.49 9.62 22.11
C TYR A 129 0.47 9.34 23.62
N CYS A 130 0.55 8.05 24.01
CA CYS A 130 0.54 7.66 25.41
C CYS A 130 1.76 8.20 26.18
N GLN A 131 2.94 8.17 25.56
CA GLN A 131 4.17 8.70 26.16
C GLN A 131 4.13 10.22 26.34
N ILE A 132 3.69 10.98 25.34
CA ILE A 132 3.60 12.44 25.40
C ILE A 132 2.56 12.89 26.42
N LYS A 133 1.40 12.25 26.42
CA LYS A 133 0.32 12.55 27.38
C LYS A 133 0.55 11.95 28.76
N LYS A 134 1.54 11.08 28.93
CA LYS A 134 1.83 10.33 30.17
C LYS A 134 0.61 9.55 30.66
N VAL A 135 -0.11 8.90 29.74
CA VAL A 135 -1.27 8.05 30.01
C VAL A 135 -0.96 6.58 29.73
N PRO A 136 -1.64 5.64 30.37
CA PRO A 136 -1.42 4.22 30.13
C PRO A 136 -1.84 3.80 28.72
N LEU A 137 -1.27 2.70 28.23
CA LEU A 137 -1.55 2.14 26.92
C LEU A 137 -2.82 1.28 27.02
N THR A 138 -3.97 1.90 26.77
CA THR A 138 -5.31 1.31 26.83
C THR A 138 -6.03 1.43 25.49
N LEU A 139 -7.08 0.64 25.31
CA LEU A 139 -7.91 0.71 24.10
C LEU A 139 -8.53 2.10 23.89
N GLU A 140 -8.93 2.79 24.97
CA GLU A 140 -9.49 4.15 24.91
C GLU A 140 -8.45 5.13 24.36
N ASN A 141 -7.26 5.15 24.93
CA ASN A 141 -6.17 6.02 24.50
C ASN A 141 -5.68 5.67 23.07
N ALA A 142 -5.73 4.40 22.68
CA ALA A 142 -5.42 3.98 21.30
C ALA A 142 -6.47 4.50 20.31
N ARG A 143 -7.75 4.47 20.65
CA ARG A 143 -8.83 5.07 19.85
C ARG A 143 -8.64 6.57 19.65
N ASP A 144 -8.34 7.28 20.72
CA ASP A 144 -8.07 8.71 20.67
C ASP A 144 -6.85 9.02 19.78
N ALA A 145 -5.78 8.24 19.94
CA ALA A 145 -4.55 8.39 19.15
C ALA A 145 -4.77 8.20 17.66
N LEU A 146 -5.66 7.27 17.25
CA LEU A 146 -5.90 6.92 15.86
C LEU A 146 -7.20 7.52 15.29
N ALA A 147 -7.88 8.40 16.03
CA ALA A 147 -9.18 8.93 15.63
C ALA A 147 -9.17 9.58 14.24
N ASP A 148 -8.11 10.27 13.89
CA ASP A 148 -7.98 10.92 12.58
C ASP A 148 -7.66 9.95 11.46
N ILE A 149 -6.84 8.93 11.72
CA ILE A 149 -6.49 7.89 10.73
C ILE A 149 -7.72 7.06 10.39
N ILE A 150 -8.46 6.59 11.41
CA ILE A 150 -9.65 5.76 11.23
C ILE A 150 -10.78 6.54 10.53
N LYS A 151 -10.92 7.83 10.78
CA LYS A 151 -11.88 8.69 10.05
C LYS A 151 -11.53 8.81 8.57
N VAL A 152 -10.26 8.98 8.25
CA VAL A 152 -9.80 9.06 6.85
C VAL A 152 -10.08 7.75 6.11
N ASP A 153 -9.87 6.62 6.76
CA ASP A 153 -10.11 5.30 6.17
C ASP A 153 -11.60 5.02 5.93
N LEU A 154 -12.48 5.48 6.83
CA LEU A 154 -13.93 5.44 6.62
C LEU A 154 -14.38 6.21 5.38
N TYR A 155 -13.68 7.27 5.00
CA TYR A 155 -13.98 8.06 3.80
C TYR A 155 -13.30 7.50 2.53
N SER A 156 -12.19 6.80 2.65
CA SER A 156 -11.48 6.19 1.50
C SER A 156 -12.26 5.05 0.85
N HIS A 157 -13.14 4.37 1.61
CA HIS A 157 -14.02 3.32 1.14
C HIS A 157 -15.39 3.81 0.63
N LEU A 158 -15.62 5.13 0.62
CA LEU A 158 -16.86 5.71 0.07
C LEU A 158 -16.83 5.68 -1.47
N SER A 159 -17.27 4.57 -2.06
CA SER A 159 -17.59 4.55 -3.48
C SER A 159 -18.87 5.35 -3.76
N ALA A 160 -19.00 5.88 -4.97
CA ALA A 160 -20.24 6.53 -5.40
C ALA A 160 -21.47 5.60 -5.20
N GLU A 161 -21.28 4.30 -5.36
CA GLU A 161 -22.31 3.29 -5.10
C GLU A 161 -22.72 3.22 -3.63
N THR A 162 -21.75 3.18 -2.72
CA THR A 162 -22.01 3.15 -1.26
C THR A 162 -22.75 4.40 -0.80
N ILE A 163 -22.40 5.57 -1.36
CA ILE A 163 -23.10 6.83 -1.07
C ILE A 163 -24.55 6.75 -1.56
N ILE A 164 -24.77 6.32 -2.80
CA ILE A 164 -26.10 6.18 -3.39
C ILE A 164 -26.95 5.20 -2.59
N ASP A 165 -26.43 4.04 -2.23
CA ASP A 165 -27.14 3.02 -1.46
C ASP A 165 -27.52 3.52 -0.04
N THR A 166 -26.62 4.28 0.59
CA THR A 166 -26.87 4.90 1.90
C THR A 166 -27.97 5.95 1.81
N VAL A 167 -27.93 6.82 0.79
CA VAL A 167 -28.97 7.82 0.52
C VAL A 167 -30.31 7.13 0.23
N CYS A 168 -30.30 6.10 -0.61
CA CYS A 168 -31.51 5.34 -0.94
C CYS A 168 -32.16 4.73 0.31
N LYS A 169 -31.38 4.15 1.21
CA LYS A 169 -31.83 3.60 2.49
C LYS A 169 -32.39 4.68 3.42
N TYR A 170 -31.66 5.79 3.58
CA TYR A 170 -32.04 6.87 4.48
C TYR A 170 -33.37 7.53 4.08
N TYR A 171 -33.54 7.81 2.78
CA TYR A 171 -34.75 8.45 2.24
C TYR A 171 -35.82 7.46 1.77
N ASN A 172 -35.58 6.15 1.91
CA ASN A 172 -36.46 5.07 1.44
C ASN A 172 -36.88 5.24 -0.04
N VAL A 173 -35.92 5.50 -0.91
CA VAL A 173 -36.09 5.66 -2.35
C VAL A 173 -35.30 4.61 -3.12
N LYS A 174 -35.75 4.22 -4.33
CA LYS A 174 -35.04 3.25 -5.17
C LYS A 174 -33.87 3.90 -5.91
N LYS A 175 -32.80 3.14 -6.15
CA LYS A 175 -31.59 3.58 -6.88
C LYS A 175 -31.91 4.15 -8.25
N GLU A 176 -32.84 3.52 -9.00
CA GLU A 176 -33.28 3.98 -10.30
C GLU A 176 -33.98 5.35 -10.24
N GLN A 177 -34.64 5.67 -9.13
CA GLN A 177 -35.31 6.95 -8.92
C GLN A 177 -34.28 8.07 -8.66
N VAL A 178 -33.21 7.76 -7.89
CA VAL A 178 -32.13 8.72 -7.60
C VAL A 178 -31.30 9.01 -8.84
N LEU A 179 -30.97 8.01 -9.65
CA LEU A 179 -30.19 8.14 -10.87
C LEU A 179 -30.99 8.55 -12.11
N GLY A 180 -32.34 8.36 -12.06
CA GLY A 180 -33.23 8.67 -13.17
C GLY A 180 -33.46 10.16 -13.41
N LYS A 181 -34.12 10.51 -14.50
CA LYS A 181 -34.51 11.89 -14.86
C LYS A 181 -35.78 12.39 -14.15
N SER A 182 -36.52 11.49 -13.49
CA SER A 182 -37.73 11.81 -12.74
C SER A 182 -37.44 12.67 -11.52
N ARG A 183 -38.28 13.66 -11.23
CA ARG A 183 -38.08 14.63 -10.11
C ARG A 183 -39.29 14.73 -9.21
N PRO A 184 -39.86 13.62 -8.66
CA PRO A 184 -40.89 13.74 -7.64
C PRO A 184 -40.27 14.34 -6.34
N LYS A 185 -41.09 15.01 -5.52
CA LYS A 185 -40.60 15.73 -4.31
C LYS A 185 -39.79 14.84 -3.36
N ASN A 186 -40.12 13.58 -3.22
CA ASN A 186 -39.39 12.63 -2.37
C ASN A 186 -38.02 12.20 -2.90
N VAL A 187 -37.68 12.54 -4.15
CA VAL A 187 -36.39 12.23 -4.80
C VAL A 187 -35.55 13.47 -5.01
N VAL A 188 -36.15 14.67 -5.03
CA VAL A 188 -35.41 15.94 -5.22
C VAL A 188 -34.49 16.25 -4.04
N ILE A 189 -34.93 15.92 -2.82
CA ILE A 189 -34.15 16.15 -1.58
C ILE A 189 -32.89 15.26 -1.50
N PRO A 190 -32.94 13.92 -1.79
CA PRO A 190 -31.79 13.04 -1.72
C PRO A 190 -30.86 13.13 -2.94
N ARG A 191 -31.16 13.95 -3.90
CA ARG A 191 -30.40 14.13 -5.14
C ARG A 191 -29.55 15.40 -5.08
#